data_b01bb98912cdbe72cb3d2d0b7605e972
#
_entry.id   b01bb98912cdbe72cb3d2d0b7605e972
#
_cell.length_a   1.000
_cell.length_b   1.000
_cell.length_c   1.000
_cell.angle_alpha   90.00
_cell.angle_beta   90.00
_cell.angle_gamma   90.00
#
_symmetry.space_group_name_H-M   'P 1'
#
loop_
_entity.id
_entity.type
_entity.pdbx_description
1 polymer ?
#
loop_
_entity_poly.entity_id
_entity_poly.type
_entity_poly.pdbx_seq_one_letter_code
_entity_poly.pdbx_strand_id
1 'polypeptide(L)'
;MITVKAIKPRFQNRVKPTLARQTRRAIAGVIALTSCFWLPAALGWSATGHQLTCEVAASQLTDPVKARIQVLMQALPDAQRDDLFDGKALTFADLCTWADQVRPLKQYRSVASWHYVNVARDASSVNYDKCITGCLLTAIETHIGLLQQTELSPWPRLQSLMFLSHWIGDLHQPLHVSFFEDLGGNRTQVTGYDDCANLHGVWDFCLVSTTGKSRSDLLVELLALPGADGFDQGTALSWAQESMDLVTHPRVQYCRKSEVGCAPWSTQRYALSPDYQAINWPVAKLRLAQAGYRLAGLMNTLMAAP
;
A
#
# COMPACT_ATOMS: atom_id res chain seq x y z
N MET A 1 -32.37 5.47 -23.42
CA MET A 1 -31.93 5.06 -24.77
C MET A 1 -31.12 6.19 -25.35
N ILE A 2 -29.80 6.06 -25.34
CA ILE A 2 -28.89 6.99 -26.03
C ILE A 2 -27.96 6.12 -26.86
N THR A 3 -28.10 6.25 -28.17
CA THR A 3 -27.41 5.46 -29.19
C THR A 3 -26.04 6.09 -29.44
N VAL A 4 -24.95 5.35 -29.21
CA VAL A 4 -23.60 5.76 -29.56
C VAL A 4 -23.26 5.24 -30.94
N LYS A 5 -23.03 6.16 -31.90
CA LYS A 5 -22.56 5.85 -33.26
C LYS A 5 -21.05 5.55 -33.26
N ALA A 6 -20.71 4.43 -33.83
CA ALA A 6 -19.32 4.02 -34.11
C ALA A 6 -18.71 4.88 -35.23
N ILE A 7 -17.50 5.39 -35.01
CA ILE A 7 -16.68 6.07 -36.03
C ILE A 7 -15.55 5.10 -36.43
N LYS A 8 -15.53 4.72 -37.70
CA LYS A 8 -14.44 3.95 -38.35
C LYS A 8 -13.27 4.88 -38.71
N PRO A 9 -12.01 4.48 -38.52
CA PRO A 9 -10.87 5.21 -39.05
C PRO A 9 -10.61 4.88 -40.53
N ARG A 10 -10.37 5.92 -41.32
CA ARG A 10 -9.99 5.84 -42.73
C ARG A 10 -8.47 5.93 -42.86
N PHE A 11 -7.82 4.87 -43.34
CA PHE A 11 -6.44 4.87 -43.79
C PHE A 11 -6.38 5.28 -45.27
N GLN A 12 -5.46 6.16 -45.61
CA GLN A 12 -4.58 6.15 -46.79
C GLN A 12 -3.92 7.55 -46.94
N ASN A 13 -2.56 7.64 -46.97
CA ASN A 13 -1.83 7.72 -48.22
C ASN A 13 -0.30 7.71 -48.01
N ARG A 14 0.34 6.94 -48.85
CA ARG A 14 1.81 6.84 -49.01
C ARG A 14 2.35 8.10 -49.67
N VAL A 15 3.48 8.61 -49.18
CA VAL A 15 4.38 9.50 -49.95
C VAL A 15 5.79 8.92 -49.89
N LYS A 16 6.39 8.77 -51.11
CA LYS A 16 7.76 8.25 -51.32
C LYS A 16 8.83 9.29 -50.99
N PRO A 17 10.06 8.87 -50.68
CA PRO A 17 11.14 9.80 -50.33
C PRO A 17 11.89 10.31 -51.55
N THR A 18 12.18 11.62 -51.56
CA THR A 18 13.17 12.26 -52.42
C THR A 18 14.47 12.50 -51.67
N LEU A 19 15.57 11.96 -52.20
CA LEU A 19 16.93 12.25 -51.73
C LEU A 19 17.29 13.71 -52.01
N ALA A 20 17.72 14.46 -51.00
CA ALA A 20 18.53 15.65 -51.16
C ALA A 20 19.73 15.59 -50.18
N ARG A 21 20.89 15.60 -50.82
CA ARG A 21 22.24 15.64 -50.22
C ARG A 21 22.52 17.05 -49.76
N GLN A 22 22.74 17.31 -48.45
CA GLN A 22 23.49 18.52 -48.05
C GLN A 22 24.18 18.35 -46.68
N THR A 23 25.50 18.48 -46.74
CA THR A 23 26.50 19.08 -45.84
C THR A 23 26.34 18.98 -44.33
N ARG A 24 27.27 18.26 -43.74
CA ARG A 24 27.62 18.18 -42.31
C ARG A 24 28.03 19.55 -41.79
N ARG A 25 27.30 20.06 -40.80
CA ARG A 25 27.84 20.96 -39.79
C ARG A 25 27.65 20.31 -38.44
N ALA A 26 28.75 19.97 -37.80
CA ALA A 26 28.76 19.46 -36.43
C ALA A 26 28.36 20.60 -35.48
N ILE A 27 27.16 20.47 -34.87
CA ILE A 27 26.79 21.24 -33.71
C ILE A 27 26.91 20.29 -32.54
N ALA A 28 27.95 20.50 -31.72
CA ALA A 28 28.08 19.84 -30.42
C ALA A 28 26.97 20.36 -29.50
N GLY A 29 25.83 19.73 -29.53
CA GLY A 29 24.75 19.95 -28.55
C GLY A 29 25.12 19.21 -27.27
N VAL A 30 25.39 19.96 -26.21
CA VAL A 30 25.44 19.42 -24.84
C VAL A 30 24.03 18.93 -24.50
N ILE A 31 23.79 17.62 -24.60
CA ILE A 31 22.60 16.99 -24.08
C ILE A 31 22.77 16.99 -22.56
N ALA A 32 22.21 17.97 -21.88
CA ALA A 32 21.98 17.87 -20.45
C ALA A 32 20.97 16.73 -20.22
N LEU A 33 21.49 15.56 -19.86
CA LEU A 33 20.70 14.46 -19.31
C LEU A 33 20.11 14.93 -17.97
N THR A 34 18.96 15.59 -18.03
CA THR A 34 18.10 15.68 -16.85
C THR A 34 17.59 14.28 -16.57
N SER A 35 18.35 13.53 -15.74
CA SER A 35 17.86 12.34 -15.10
C SER A 35 16.66 12.75 -14.23
N CYS A 36 15.46 12.63 -14.81
CA CYS A 36 14.23 12.66 -14.06
C CYS A 36 14.30 11.43 -13.13
N PHE A 37 14.77 11.64 -11.90
CA PHE A 37 14.63 10.66 -10.84
C PHE A 37 13.12 10.51 -10.62
N TRP A 38 12.53 9.53 -11.24
CA TRP A 38 11.26 9.00 -10.82
C TRP A 38 11.48 8.43 -9.42
N LEU A 39 11.17 9.23 -8.41
CA LEU A 39 11.00 8.70 -7.06
C LEU A 39 9.86 7.67 -7.17
N PRO A 40 10.10 6.39 -6.86
CA PRO A 40 9.01 5.44 -6.81
C PRO A 40 7.97 6.01 -5.85
N ALA A 41 6.72 6.07 -6.28
CA ALA A 41 5.62 6.43 -5.41
C ALA A 41 5.67 5.47 -4.23
N ALA A 42 5.55 6.00 -3.00
CA ALA A 42 5.44 5.17 -1.81
C ALA A 42 4.34 4.13 -2.03
N LEU A 43 4.74 2.90 -2.11
CA LEU A 43 3.88 1.74 -2.04
C LEU A 43 3.76 1.46 -0.54
N GLY A 44 2.61 1.01 -0.06
CA GLY A 44 2.44 0.51 1.30
C GLY A 44 3.45 -0.58 1.66
N TRP A 45 3.18 -1.41 2.66
CA TRP A 45 4.00 -2.61 2.81
C TRP A 45 4.32 -3.17 1.43
N SER A 46 5.56 -3.56 1.18
CA SER A 46 5.92 -4.24 -0.08
C SER A 46 4.91 -5.34 -0.43
N ALA A 47 4.88 -5.79 -1.68
CA ALA A 47 4.01 -6.90 -2.07
C ALA A 47 4.09 -8.09 -1.09
N THR A 48 5.30 -8.40 -0.59
CA THR A 48 5.49 -9.45 0.42
C THR A 48 4.76 -9.13 1.73
N GLY A 49 4.80 -7.89 2.21
CA GLY A 49 4.12 -7.50 3.46
C GLY A 49 2.60 -7.57 3.33
N HIS A 50 2.02 -7.08 2.22
CA HIS A 50 0.58 -7.21 1.95
C HIS A 50 0.16 -8.68 1.81
N GLN A 51 0.96 -9.50 1.12
CA GLN A 51 0.69 -10.93 1.02
C GLN A 51 0.72 -11.62 2.40
N LEU A 52 1.71 -11.30 3.24
CA LEU A 52 1.79 -11.84 4.60
C LEU A 52 0.58 -11.46 5.45
N THR A 53 0.16 -10.19 5.41
CA THR A 53 -1.07 -9.73 6.09
C THR A 53 -2.27 -10.58 5.69
N CYS A 54 -2.44 -10.83 4.38
CA CYS A 54 -3.57 -11.59 3.89
C CYS A 54 -3.43 -13.10 4.09
N GLU A 55 -2.23 -13.66 4.14
CA GLU A 55 -2.00 -15.06 4.53
C GLU A 55 -2.34 -15.29 6.00
N VAL A 56 -1.94 -14.37 6.90
CA VAL A 56 -2.38 -14.39 8.30
C VAL A 56 -3.91 -14.31 8.38
N ALA A 57 -4.52 -13.36 7.65
CA ALA A 57 -5.99 -13.27 7.62
C ALA A 57 -6.63 -14.58 7.12
N ALA A 58 -6.16 -15.13 6.00
CA ALA A 58 -6.68 -16.37 5.44
C ALA A 58 -6.64 -17.56 6.43
N SER A 59 -5.62 -17.61 7.29
CA SER A 59 -5.51 -18.65 8.33
C SER A 59 -6.59 -18.54 9.41
N GLN A 60 -7.12 -17.33 9.63
CA GLN A 60 -8.10 -17.00 10.68
C GLN A 60 -9.55 -16.88 10.16
N LEU A 61 -9.77 -16.96 8.84
CA LEU A 61 -11.11 -16.94 8.27
C LEU A 61 -11.87 -18.22 8.58
N THR A 62 -13.18 -18.07 8.83
CA THR A 62 -14.09 -19.24 8.91
C THR A 62 -14.27 -19.87 7.53
N ASP A 63 -14.58 -21.18 7.49
CA ASP A 63 -14.74 -21.89 6.21
C ASP A 63 -15.85 -21.30 5.32
N PRO A 64 -17.01 -20.85 5.83
CA PRO A 64 -18.01 -20.18 5.01
C PRO A 64 -17.47 -18.88 4.37
N VAL A 65 -16.67 -18.09 5.09
CA VAL A 65 -16.10 -16.86 4.58
C VAL A 65 -15.02 -17.15 3.53
N LYS A 66 -14.17 -18.16 3.75
CA LYS A 66 -13.20 -18.64 2.74
C LYS A 66 -13.91 -19.02 1.44
N ALA A 67 -14.98 -19.79 1.51
CA ALA A 67 -15.74 -20.21 0.35
C ALA A 67 -16.34 -19.00 -0.43
N ARG A 68 -16.87 -18.00 0.29
CA ARG A 68 -17.41 -16.78 -0.32
C ARG A 68 -16.34 -15.94 -0.99
N ILE A 69 -15.17 -15.79 -0.38
CA ILE A 69 -14.03 -15.10 -0.99
C ILE A 69 -13.62 -15.82 -2.29
N GLN A 70 -13.53 -17.16 -2.27
CA GLN A 70 -13.20 -17.93 -3.47
C GLN A 70 -14.21 -17.73 -4.61
N VAL A 71 -15.51 -17.65 -4.29
CA VAL A 71 -16.54 -17.33 -5.28
C VAL A 71 -16.36 -15.92 -5.83
N LEU A 72 -16.10 -14.93 -4.96
CA LEU A 72 -15.87 -13.55 -5.41
C LEU A 72 -14.62 -13.44 -6.29
N MET A 73 -13.56 -14.18 -6.01
CA MET A 73 -12.33 -14.17 -6.80
C MET A 73 -12.56 -14.55 -8.27
N GLN A 74 -13.62 -15.31 -8.57
CA GLN A 74 -13.99 -15.65 -9.96
C GLN A 74 -14.48 -14.43 -10.76
N ALA A 75 -14.86 -13.34 -10.08
CA ALA A 75 -15.28 -12.10 -10.72
C ALA A 75 -14.13 -11.20 -11.18
N LEU A 76 -12.86 -11.59 -10.93
CA LEU A 76 -11.70 -10.85 -11.46
C LEU A 76 -11.71 -10.94 -13.00
N PRO A 77 -11.76 -9.79 -13.72
CA PRO A 77 -11.75 -9.81 -15.18
C PRO A 77 -10.46 -10.47 -15.72
N ASP A 78 -10.59 -11.32 -16.76
CA ASP A 78 -9.46 -12.04 -17.33
C ASP A 78 -8.34 -11.10 -17.78
N ALA A 79 -8.67 -9.95 -18.41
CA ALA A 79 -7.69 -8.95 -18.80
C ALA A 79 -6.85 -8.44 -17.60
N GLN A 80 -7.46 -8.25 -16.43
CA GLN A 80 -6.72 -7.85 -15.22
C GLN A 80 -5.91 -9.02 -14.64
N ARG A 81 -6.42 -10.23 -14.73
CA ARG A 81 -5.67 -11.43 -14.33
C ARG A 81 -4.40 -11.60 -15.17
N ASP A 82 -4.51 -11.42 -16.47
CA ASP A 82 -3.39 -11.54 -17.40
C ASP A 82 -2.38 -10.39 -17.21
N ASP A 83 -2.88 -9.15 -17.17
CA ASP A 83 -2.04 -7.94 -17.11
C ASP A 83 -1.31 -7.77 -15.77
N LEU A 84 -1.95 -8.13 -14.64
CA LEU A 84 -1.43 -7.83 -13.30
C LEU A 84 -0.85 -9.07 -12.60
N PHE A 85 -1.20 -10.27 -13.04
CA PHE A 85 -0.83 -11.52 -12.36
C PHE A 85 -0.30 -12.60 -13.31
N ASP A 86 0.09 -12.25 -14.52
CA ASP A 86 0.66 -13.17 -15.53
C ASP A 86 -0.24 -14.40 -15.81
N GLY A 87 -1.56 -14.25 -15.73
CA GLY A 87 -2.52 -15.34 -15.96
C GLY A 87 -2.51 -16.47 -14.93
N LYS A 88 -1.81 -16.30 -13.80
CA LYS A 88 -1.67 -17.34 -12.76
C LYS A 88 -2.97 -17.61 -12.00
N ALA A 89 -3.08 -18.80 -11.44
CA ALA A 89 -4.07 -19.08 -10.41
C ALA A 89 -3.75 -18.26 -9.16
N LEU A 90 -4.72 -17.45 -8.71
CA LEU A 90 -4.53 -16.50 -7.63
C LEU A 90 -4.98 -17.06 -6.30
N THR A 91 -4.24 -16.71 -5.27
CA THR A 91 -4.65 -16.83 -3.87
C THR A 91 -5.28 -15.52 -3.39
N PHE A 92 -5.96 -15.54 -2.26
CA PHE A 92 -6.44 -14.31 -1.62
C PHE A 92 -5.27 -13.35 -1.30
N ALA A 93 -4.12 -13.90 -0.91
CA ALA A 93 -2.92 -13.12 -0.63
C ALA A 93 -2.42 -12.33 -1.85
N ASP A 94 -2.51 -12.90 -3.05
CA ASP A 94 -2.10 -12.20 -4.28
C ASP A 94 -3.02 -10.99 -4.55
N LEU A 95 -4.33 -11.12 -4.31
CA LEU A 95 -5.28 -10.04 -4.50
C LEU A 95 -5.04 -8.85 -3.56
N CYS A 96 -4.38 -9.05 -2.42
CA CYS A 96 -4.07 -7.98 -1.48
C CYS A 96 -3.00 -7.00 -1.99
N THR A 97 -2.32 -7.33 -3.08
CA THR A 97 -1.39 -6.41 -3.77
C THR A 97 -2.06 -5.59 -4.89
N TRP A 98 -3.32 -5.92 -5.22
CA TRP A 98 -4.00 -5.36 -6.39
C TRP A 98 -4.15 -3.83 -6.33
N ALA A 99 -4.43 -3.24 -5.17
CA ALA A 99 -4.62 -1.80 -5.00
C ALA A 99 -3.37 -1.00 -5.45
N ASP A 100 -2.17 -1.46 -5.11
CA ASP A 100 -0.91 -0.87 -5.57
C ASP A 100 -0.68 -1.07 -7.06
N GLN A 101 -1.01 -2.24 -7.59
CA GLN A 101 -0.82 -2.55 -9.01
C GLN A 101 -1.71 -1.69 -9.91
N VAL A 102 -2.93 -1.36 -9.47
CA VAL A 102 -3.86 -0.52 -10.25
C VAL A 102 -3.66 0.98 -10.01
N ARG A 103 -2.96 1.38 -8.96
CA ARG A 103 -2.71 2.79 -8.60
C ARG A 103 -2.18 3.67 -9.74
N PRO A 104 -1.29 3.20 -10.65
CA PRO A 104 -0.82 3.97 -11.79
C PRO A 104 -1.90 4.18 -12.87
N LEU A 105 -2.94 3.35 -12.91
CA LEU A 105 -3.96 3.37 -13.95
C LEU A 105 -4.86 4.60 -13.80
N LYS A 106 -5.19 5.24 -14.91
CA LYS A 106 -5.94 6.52 -14.93
C LYS A 106 -7.25 6.47 -14.14
N GLN A 107 -7.98 5.36 -14.21
CA GLN A 107 -9.27 5.18 -13.53
C GLN A 107 -9.16 5.08 -12.01
N TYR A 108 -7.97 4.80 -11.46
CA TYR A 108 -7.72 4.66 -10.02
C TYR A 108 -6.89 5.82 -9.45
N ARG A 109 -6.56 6.86 -10.23
CA ARG A 109 -5.79 8.02 -9.74
C ARG A 109 -6.47 8.76 -8.58
N SER A 110 -7.79 8.78 -8.57
CA SER A 110 -8.57 9.43 -7.50
C SER A 110 -8.40 8.77 -6.13
N VAL A 111 -8.04 7.49 -6.09
CA VAL A 111 -7.83 6.74 -4.84
C VAL A 111 -6.36 6.68 -4.40
N ALA A 112 -5.46 7.36 -5.10
CA ALA A 112 -4.03 7.35 -4.77
C ALA A 112 -3.71 7.92 -3.37
N SER A 113 -4.54 8.82 -2.84
CA SER A 113 -4.43 9.35 -1.47
C SER A 113 -5.02 8.43 -0.40
N TRP A 114 -5.69 7.34 -0.78
CA TRP A 114 -6.36 6.42 0.15
C TRP A 114 -5.41 5.41 0.80
N HIS A 115 -4.14 5.39 0.38
CA HIS A 115 -3.10 4.54 0.96
C HIS A 115 -2.56 5.06 2.30
N TYR A 116 -2.90 6.29 2.71
CA TYR A 116 -2.36 6.90 3.92
C TYR A 116 -3.36 7.87 4.57
N VAL A 117 -3.13 8.14 5.84
CA VAL A 117 -3.71 9.28 6.55
C VAL A 117 -2.59 10.07 7.21
N ASN A 118 -2.43 11.33 6.82
CA ASN A 118 -1.38 12.19 7.32
C ASN A 118 -1.96 13.31 8.18
N VAL A 119 -1.29 13.58 9.29
CA VAL A 119 -1.62 14.64 10.23
C VAL A 119 -0.52 15.71 10.26
N ALA A 120 -0.77 16.83 10.89
CA ALA A 120 0.26 17.83 11.17
C ALA A 120 1.22 17.34 12.25
N ARG A 121 2.47 17.84 12.26
CA ARG A 121 3.48 17.45 13.26
C ARG A 121 3.17 17.84 14.70
N ASP A 122 2.29 18.79 14.89
CA ASP A 122 1.77 19.22 16.18
C ASP A 122 0.49 18.49 16.62
N ALA A 123 -0.05 17.61 15.76
CA ALA A 123 -1.22 16.83 16.12
C ALA A 123 -0.89 15.81 17.23
N SER A 124 -1.75 15.77 18.24
CA SER A 124 -1.68 14.81 19.35
C SER A 124 -2.36 13.47 19.04
N SER A 125 -3.21 13.44 18.02
CA SER A 125 -3.99 12.26 17.62
C SER A 125 -4.29 12.24 16.14
N VAL A 126 -4.58 11.05 15.63
CA VAL A 126 -5.10 10.87 14.29
C VAL A 126 -6.54 11.36 14.24
N ASN A 127 -6.89 12.07 13.17
CA ASN A 127 -8.23 12.60 12.92
C ASN A 127 -8.54 12.64 11.41
N TYR A 128 -9.73 13.12 11.07
CA TYR A 128 -10.20 13.22 9.69
C TYR A 128 -9.93 14.57 9.01
N ASP A 129 -9.23 15.50 9.66
CA ASP A 129 -9.06 16.88 9.18
C ASP A 129 -8.41 16.96 7.80
N LYS A 130 -7.51 16.04 7.48
CA LYS A 130 -6.83 15.95 6.18
C LYS A 130 -7.48 14.99 5.19
N CYS A 131 -8.67 14.46 5.51
CA CYS A 131 -9.39 13.49 4.67
C CYS A 131 -10.41 14.13 3.70
N ILE A 132 -10.29 15.44 3.38
CA ILE A 132 -11.27 16.20 2.57
C ILE A 132 -11.52 15.57 1.19
N THR A 133 -10.48 15.04 0.55
CA THR A 133 -10.57 14.36 -0.76
C THR A 133 -10.50 12.83 -0.63
N GLY A 134 -10.67 12.30 0.59
CA GLY A 134 -10.48 10.91 0.94
C GLY A 134 -9.07 10.63 1.49
N CYS A 135 -9.02 9.71 2.42
CA CYS A 135 -7.81 9.20 3.05
C CYS A 135 -8.00 7.73 3.43
N LEU A 136 -6.98 7.11 4.00
CA LEU A 136 -7.01 5.70 4.40
C LEU A 136 -8.20 5.35 5.33
N LEU A 137 -8.53 6.20 6.30
CA LEU A 137 -9.66 5.97 7.21
C LEU A 137 -11.00 5.96 6.47
N THR A 138 -11.26 7.00 5.67
CA THR A 138 -12.52 7.08 4.89
C THR A 138 -12.60 5.98 3.83
N ALA A 139 -11.47 5.54 3.30
CA ALA A 139 -11.41 4.43 2.35
C ALA A 139 -11.80 3.10 3.00
N ILE A 140 -11.33 2.83 4.21
CA ILE A 140 -11.72 1.63 4.99
C ILE A 140 -13.24 1.64 5.24
N GLU A 141 -13.79 2.76 5.75
CA GLU A 141 -15.23 2.90 6.01
C GLU A 141 -16.07 2.70 4.74
N THR A 142 -15.63 3.30 3.62
CA THR A 142 -16.28 3.15 2.32
C THR A 142 -16.36 1.70 1.88
N HIS A 143 -15.25 0.96 1.95
CA HIS A 143 -15.21 -0.41 1.46
C HIS A 143 -15.85 -1.41 2.42
N ILE A 144 -15.90 -1.12 3.73
CA ILE A 144 -16.77 -1.84 4.68
C ILE A 144 -18.23 -1.69 4.26
N GLY A 145 -18.69 -0.46 4.02
CA GLY A 145 -20.07 -0.21 3.59
C GLY A 145 -20.43 -0.85 2.25
N LEU A 146 -19.49 -0.88 1.29
CA LEU A 146 -19.71 -1.55 0.00
C LEU A 146 -19.77 -3.09 0.13
N LEU A 147 -18.96 -3.69 0.99
CA LEU A 147 -19.00 -5.15 1.22
C LEU A 147 -20.29 -5.62 1.89
N GLN A 148 -20.96 -4.75 2.66
CA GLN A 148 -22.25 -5.03 3.28
C GLN A 148 -23.42 -5.01 2.28
N GLN A 149 -23.23 -4.43 1.09
CA GLN A 149 -24.27 -4.36 0.05
C GLN A 149 -24.29 -5.67 -0.75
N THR A 150 -25.19 -6.57 -0.37
CA THR A 150 -25.29 -7.91 -0.97
C THR A 150 -25.83 -7.90 -2.40
N GLU A 151 -26.56 -6.85 -2.80
CA GLU A 151 -27.11 -6.63 -4.14
C GLU A 151 -26.10 -6.13 -5.17
N LEU A 152 -24.92 -5.69 -4.73
CA LEU A 152 -23.87 -5.33 -5.67
C LEU A 152 -23.41 -6.55 -6.48
N SER A 153 -23.15 -6.32 -7.77
CA SER A 153 -22.60 -7.36 -8.63
C SER A 153 -21.22 -7.84 -8.12
N PRO A 154 -20.79 -9.07 -8.47
CA PRO A 154 -19.59 -9.68 -7.90
C PRO A 154 -18.31 -8.86 -8.10
N TRP A 155 -18.15 -8.19 -9.24
CA TRP A 155 -16.91 -7.41 -9.50
C TRP A 155 -16.71 -6.21 -8.57
N PRO A 156 -17.66 -5.27 -8.39
CA PRO A 156 -17.53 -4.20 -7.37
C PRO A 156 -17.33 -4.73 -5.95
N ARG A 157 -17.92 -5.87 -5.60
CA ARG A 157 -17.72 -6.49 -4.28
C ARG A 157 -16.29 -7.04 -4.15
N LEU A 158 -15.77 -7.69 -5.19
CA LEU A 158 -14.37 -8.13 -5.21
C LEU A 158 -13.41 -6.96 -5.14
N GLN A 159 -13.64 -5.88 -5.89
CA GLN A 159 -12.83 -4.66 -5.78
C GLN A 159 -12.82 -4.11 -4.35
N SER A 160 -13.99 -4.07 -3.69
CA SER A 160 -14.09 -3.61 -2.32
C SER A 160 -13.33 -4.50 -1.34
N LEU A 161 -13.36 -5.82 -1.55
CA LEU A 161 -12.58 -6.78 -0.78
C LEU A 161 -11.08 -6.54 -0.95
N MET A 162 -10.60 -6.41 -2.20
CA MET A 162 -9.19 -6.18 -2.52
C MET A 162 -8.69 -4.85 -1.93
N PHE A 163 -9.45 -3.78 -2.10
CA PHE A 163 -9.15 -2.50 -1.51
C PHE A 163 -9.11 -2.57 0.02
N LEU A 164 -10.16 -3.07 0.67
CA LEU A 164 -10.20 -3.15 2.14
C LEU A 164 -9.05 -3.98 2.70
N SER A 165 -8.74 -5.11 2.07
CA SER A 165 -7.62 -5.97 2.50
C SER A 165 -6.28 -5.24 2.43
N HIS A 166 -6.06 -4.45 1.38
CA HIS A 166 -4.87 -3.63 1.23
C HIS A 166 -4.83 -2.49 2.26
N TRP A 167 -5.95 -1.76 2.42
CA TRP A 167 -6.05 -0.63 3.36
C TRP A 167 -5.78 -1.04 4.82
N ILE A 168 -6.22 -2.22 5.21
CA ILE A 168 -5.90 -2.72 6.55
C ILE A 168 -4.39 -2.99 6.68
N GLY A 169 -3.73 -3.47 5.64
CA GLY A 169 -2.28 -3.59 5.61
C GLY A 169 -1.60 -2.22 5.78
N ASP A 170 -1.97 -1.25 4.95
CA ASP A 170 -1.42 0.12 4.97
C ASP A 170 -1.60 0.80 6.33
N LEU A 171 -2.78 0.64 6.95
CA LEU A 171 -3.09 1.22 8.26
C LEU A 171 -2.14 0.75 9.36
N HIS A 172 -1.57 -0.44 9.20
CA HIS A 172 -0.65 -1.04 10.16
C HIS A 172 0.83 -0.79 9.82
N GLN A 173 1.13 -0.16 8.69
CA GLN A 173 2.46 0.39 8.41
C GLN A 173 2.57 1.78 9.08
N PRO A 174 3.41 1.95 10.09
CA PRO A 174 3.39 3.18 10.90
C PRO A 174 3.52 4.46 10.08
N LEU A 175 4.37 4.48 9.04
CA LEU A 175 4.59 5.69 8.24
C LEU A 175 3.46 6.01 7.24
N HIS A 176 2.46 5.12 7.08
CA HIS A 176 1.21 5.43 6.40
C HIS A 176 0.22 6.23 7.29
N VAL A 177 0.51 6.31 8.59
CA VAL A 177 -0.23 7.13 9.55
C VAL A 177 0.77 8.08 10.20
N SER A 178 1.07 9.20 9.52
CA SER A 178 2.24 10.00 9.83
C SER A 178 2.06 11.47 9.43
N PHE A 179 3.14 12.17 9.05
CA PHE A 179 3.12 13.60 8.85
C PHE A 179 3.09 13.98 7.38
N PHE A 180 2.25 14.96 7.02
CA PHE A 180 2.10 15.40 5.63
C PHE A 180 3.32 16.19 5.11
N GLU A 181 4.07 16.86 5.99
CA GLU A 181 5.17 17.76 5.62
C GLU A 181 6.30 17.05 4.88
N ASP A 182 6.55 15.79 5.23
CA ASP A 182 7.58 14.96 4.59
C ASP A 182 7.03 13.73 3.88
N LEU A 183 5.73 13.73 3.61
CA LEU A 183 5.03 12.66 2.91
C LEU A 183 5.19 11.31 3.61
N GLY A 184 4.97 11.28 4.92
CA GLY A 184 5.10 10.05 5.69
C GLY A 184 6.52 9.47 5.70
N GLY A 185 7.55 10.31 5.77
CA GLY A 185 8.95 9.89 5.77
C GLY A 185 9.55 9.60 4.39
N ASN A 186 8.81 9.77 3.30
CA ASN A 186 9.37 9.64 1.94
C ASN A 186 10.45 10.68 1.65
N ARG A 187 10.36 11.87 2.26
CA ARG A 187 11.37 12.91 2.16
C ARG A 187 12.47 12.80 3.25
N THR A 188 12.31 11.92 4.20
CA THR A 188 13.30 11.66 5.26
C THR A 188 14.37 10.72 4.74
N GLN A 189 15.47 11.31 4.25
CA GLN A 189 16.58 10.57 3.65
C GLN A 189 17.44 9.90 4.73
N VAL A 190 17.72 8.61 4.58
CA VAL A 190 18.51 7.81 5.53
C VAL A 190 19.59 7.02 4.82
N THR A 191 20.53 6.46 5.62
CA THR A 191 21.48 5.41 5.25
C THR A 191 21.43 4.29 6.26
N GLY A 192 21.95 3.13 5.93
CA GLY A 192 21.95 1.93 6.79
C GLY A 192 21.29 0.73 6.12
N TYR A 193 20.65 0.95 4.96
CA TYR A 193 20.12 -0.08 4.07
C TYR A 193 20.53 0.22 2.63
N ASP A 194 20.96 -0.79 1.90
CA ASP A 194 21.46 -0.62 0.51
C ASP A 194 20.30 -0.31 -0.45
N ASP A 195 19.14 -0.95 -0.23
CA ASP A 195 17.97 -0.85 -1.13
C ASP A 195 16.97 0.25 -0.73
N CYS A 196 17.17 0.93 0.42
CA CYS A 196 16.22 1.92 0.93
C CYS A 196 16.92 3.25 1.24
N ALA A 197 16.64 4.27 0.43
CA ALA A 197 17.24 5.59 0.57
C ALA A 197 16.45 6.55 1.47
N ASN A 198 15.21 6.21 1.85
CA ASN A 198 14.34 7.01 2.73
C ASN A 198 13.69 6.13 3.79
N LEU A 199 13.25 6.78 4.87
CA LEU A 199 12.72 6.07 6.03
C LEU A 199 11.41 5.32 5.74
N HIS A 200 10.56 5.87 4.87
CA HIS A 200 9.33 5.20 4.44
C HIS A 200 9.63 3.84 3.80
N GLY A 201 10.54 3.84 2.79
CA GLY A 201 10.96 2.60 2.14
C GLY A 201 11.62 1.59 3.06
N VAL A 202 12.30 2.06 4.13
CA VAL A 202 12.84 1.14 5.16
C VAL A 202 11.72 0.36 5.81
N TRP A 203 10.60 0.99 6.16
CA TRP A 203 9.45 0.32 6.76
C TRP A 203 8.65 -0.51 5.77
N ASP A 204 8.43 0.00 4.56
CA ASP A 204 7.69 -0.73 3.53
C ASP A 204 8.38 -2.02 3.08
N PHE A 205 9.69 -1.96 2.94
CA PHE A 205 10.43 -3.01 2.25
C PHE A 205 11.63 -3.54 3.06
N CYS A 206 12.57 -2.67 3.48
CA CYS A 206 13.87 -3.14 3.96
C CYS A 206 13.80 -3.90 5.28
N LEU A 207 12.92 -3.54 6.22
CA LEU A 207 12.75 -4.30 7.47
C LEU A 207 12.33 -5.75 7.22
N VAL A 208 11.54 -6.01 6.17
CA VAL A 208 11.12 -7.36 5.80
C VAL A 208 12.22 -8.07 5.00
N SER A 209 12.72 -7.44 3.93
CA SER A 209 13.66 -8.07 2.98
C SER A 209 15.01 -8.42 3.62
N THR A 210 15.50 -7.55 4.52
CA THR A 210 16.80 -7.77 5.22
C THR A 210 16.78 -8.98 6.17
N THR A 211 15.59 -9.51 6.51
CA THR A 211 15.53 -10.78 7.26
C THR A 211 16.12 -11.95 6.49
N GLY A 212 16.17 -11.89 5.16
CA GLY A 212 16.60 -12.99 4.29
C GLY A 212 15.71 -14.22 4.32
N LYS A 213 14.55 -14.14 4.99
CA LYS A 213 13.65 -15.28 5.17
C LYS A 213 12.66 -15.40 4.01
N SER A 214 12.26 -16.65 3.74
CA SER A 214 11.15 -16.87 2.80
C SER A 214 9.82 -16.35 3.36
N ARG A 215 8.85 -16.05 2.48
CA ARG A 215 7.50 -15.63 2.91
C ARG A 215 6.83 -16.69 3.79
N SER A 216 7.02 -17.98 3.50
CA SER A 216 6.48 -19.05 4.33
C SER A 216 7.10 -19.08 5.73
N ASP A 217 8.41 -18.85 5.88
CA ASP A 217 9.03 -18.80 7.19
C ASP A 217 8.54 -17.59 8.00
N LEU A 218 8.38 -16.44 7.32
CA LEU A 218 7.82 -15.24 7.94
C LEU A 218 6.39 -15.47 8.40
N LEU A 219 5.56 -16.13 7.59
CA LEU A 219 4.18 -16.46 7.97
C LEU A 219 4.13 -17.32 9.24
N VAL A 220 4.97 -18.34 9.33
CA VAL A 220 5.07 -19.17 10.55
C VAL A 220 5.41 -18.32 11.78
N GLU A 221 6.36 -17.38 11.64
CA GLU A 221 6.71 -16.48 12.74
C GLU A 221 5.58 -15.53 13.14
N LEU A 222 4.80 -15.03 12.18
CA LEU A 222 3.67 -14.15 12.44
C LEU A 222 2.56 -14.90 13.21
N LEU A 223 2.25 -16.13 12.80
CA LEU A 223 1.23 -16.95 13.43
C LEU A 223 1.65 -17.46 14.83
N ALA A 224 2.95 -17.51 15.12
CA ALA A 224 3.49 -17.93 16.40
C ALA A 224 3.58 -16.78 17.44
N LEU A 225 3.16 -15.55 17.11
CA LEU A 225 3.22 -14.43 18.03
C LEU A 225 2.26 -14.63 19.22
N PRO A 226 2.73 -14.43 20.46
CA PRO A 226 1.88 -14.57 21.65
C PRO A 226 0.83 -13.46 21.71
N GLY A 227 -0.35 -13.78 22.25
CA GLY A 227 -1.44 -12.80 22.45
C GLY A 227 -2.23 -12.46 21.19
N ALA A 228 -2.06 -13.23 20.12
CA ALA A 228 -2.74 -13.02 18.84
C ALA A 228 -4.28 -13.06 18.95
N ASP A 229 -4.83 -13.81 19.88
CA ASP A 229 -6.29 -13.94 20.11
C ASP A 229 -6.98 -12.61 20.49
N GLY A 230 -6.21 -11.57 20.89
CA GLY A 230 -6.73 -10.23 21.20
C GLY A 230 -6.44 -9.19 20.13
N PHE A 231 -5.82 -9.54 19.02
CA PHE A 231 -5.40 -8.58 18.01
C PHE A 231 -6.58 -7.99 17.21
N ASP A 232 -7.71 -8.68 17.10
CA ASP A 232 -8.89 -8.29 16.33
C ASP A 232 -9.69 -7.12 16.94
N GLN A 233 -9.37 -6.72 18.16
CA GLN A 233 -10.10 -5.68 18.89
C GLN A 233 -9.78 -4.27 18.37
N GLY A 234 -10.77 -3.36 18.48
CA GLY A 234 -10.63 -1.94 18.16
C GLY A 234 -11.33 -1.51 16.87
N THR A 235 -11.02 -0.30 16.43
CA THR A 235 -11.58 0.34 15.24
C THR A 235 -10.46 0.84 14.33
N ALA A 236 -10.75 1.14 13.06
CA ALA A 236 -9.76 1.70 12.15
C ALA A 236 -9.07 2.95 12.74
N LEU A 237 -9.82 3.82 13.42
CA LEU A 237 -9.25 5.02 14.06
C LEU A 237 -8.30 4.66 15.22
N SER A 238 -8.66 3.69 16.07
CA SER A 238 -7.77 3.26 17.17
C SER A 238 -6.52 2.55 16.63
N TRP A 239 -6.63 1.77 15.56
CA TRP A 239 -5.49 1.12 14.91
C TRP A 239 -4.55 2.11 14.22
N ALA A 240 -5.14 3.18 13.64
CA ALA A 240 -4.38 4.30 13.11
C ALA A 240 -3.60 5.02 14.23
N GLN A 241 -4.24 5.24 15.39
CA GLN A 241 -3.56 5.85 16.53
C GLN A 241 -2.37 5.01 17.00
N GLU A 242 -2.50 3.69 17.08
CA GLU A 242 -1.36 2.80 17.39
C GLU A 242 -0.19 3.00 16.41
N SER A 243 -0.47 3.14 15.10
CA SER A 243 0.57 3.41 14.09
C SER A 243 1.23 4.77 14.32
N MET A 244 0.46 5.80 14.63
CA MET A 244 0.99 7.14 14.94
C MET A 244 1.83 7.14 16.22
N ASP A 245 1.42 6.42 17.25
CA ASP A 245 2.18 6.31 18.50
C ASP A 245 3.54 5.64 18.27
N LEU A 246 3.60 4.64 17.37
CA LEU A 246 4.86 4.03 16.96
C LEU A 246 5.74 5.02 16.20
N VAL A 247 5.19 5.79 15.26
CA VAL A 247 5.92 6.79 14.46
C VAL A 247 6.61 7.81 15.36
N THR A 248 5.97 8.21 16.45
CA THR A 248 6.55 9.18 17.41
C THR A 248 7.52 8.56 18.41
N HIS A 249 7.68 7.24 18.43
CA HIS A 249 8.58 6.56 19.35
C HIS A 249 10.06 6.76 18.92
N PRO A 250 11.00 7.07 19.83
CA PRO A 250 12.42 7.33 19.51
C PRO A 250 13.11 6.22 18.72
N ARG A 251 12.69 4.95 18.87
CA ARG A 251 13.25 3.80 18.13
C ARG A 251 13.14 3.93 16.61
N VAL A 252 12.10 4.62 16.13
CA VAL A 252 11.86 4.84 14.70
C VAL A 252 12.84 5.86 14.12
N GLN A 253 13.47 6.69 14.96
CA GLN A 253 14.41 7.74 14.54
C GLN A 253 13.82 8.68 13.49
N TYR A 254 12.52 8.97 13.60
CA TYR A 254 11.78 9.81 12.66
C TYR A 254 11.48 11.18 13.25
N CYS A 255 11.20 11.22 14.55
CA CYS A 255 10.69 12.39 15.21
C CYS A 255 11.30 12.55 16.61
N ARG A 256 11.56 13.80 16.97
CA ARG A 256 11.88 14.22 18.34
C ARG A 256 10.63 14.81 18.94
N LYS A 257 9.93 14.03 19.76
CA LYS A 257 8.69 14.45 20.42
C LYS A 257 8.99 15.51 21.47
N SER A 258 8.18 16.58 21.49
CA SER A 258 8.20 17.67 22.48
C SER A 258 6.77 18.06 22.85
N GLU A 259 6.60 19.02 23.75
CA GLU A 259 5.29 19.57 24.12
C GLU A 259 4.56 20.25 22.95
N VAL A 260 5.32 20.77 21.98
CA VAL A 260 4.78 21.47 20.81
C VAL A 260 4.66 20.58 19.56
N GLY A 261 4.86 19.27 19.72
CA GLY A 261 4.71 18.32 18.62
C GLY A 261 5.97 17.51 18.31
N CYS A 262 6.10 17.05 17.07
CA CYS A 262 7.10 16.13 16.59
C CYS A 262 8.07 16.81 15.61
N ALA A 263 9.16 17.37 16.09
CA ALA A 263 10.21 17.91 15.23
C ALA A 263 10.91 16.79 14.44
N PRO A 264 11.34 17.01 13.17
CA PRO A 264 12.11 16.03 12.41
C PRO A 264 13.31 15.51 13.21
N TRP A 265 13.61 14.20 13.06
CA TRP A 265 14.80 13.60 13.70
C TRP A 265 16.09 14.29 13.24
N SER A 266 16.16 14.56 11.94
CA SER A 266 17.20 15.38 11.30
C SER A 266 16.59 16.17 10.15
N THR A 267 17.17 17.32 9.84
CA THR A 267 16.85 18.11 8.65
C THR A 267 17.73 17.75 7.45
N GLN A 268 18.69 16.85 7.65
CA GLN A 268 19.60 16.34 6.63
C GLN A 268 19.54 14.81 6.58
N ARG A 269 20.12 14.22 5.52
CA ARG A 269 20.32 12.77 5.45
C ARG A 269 21.14 12.30 6.66
N TYR A 270 20.71 11.21 7.29
CA TYR A 270 21.38 10.65 8.47
C TYR A 270 21.47 9.13 8.41
N ALA A 271 22.42 8.57 9.14
CA ALA A 271 22.54 7.14 9.33
C ALA A 271 21.57 6.66 10.40
N LEU A 272 20.82 5.59 10.10
CA LEU A 272 20.07 4.85 11.11
C LEU A 272 21.05 4.15 12.06
N SER A 273 20.64 3.92 13.30
CA SER A 273 21.49 3.22 14.27
C SER A 273 21.86 1.81 13.80
N PRO A 274 23.04 1.29 14.14
CA PRO A 274 23.47 -0.06 13.69
C PRO A 274 22.53 -1.18 14.12
N ASP A 275 21.81 -1.00 15.21
CA ASP A 275 20.82 -1.93 15.76
C ASP A 275 19.38 -1.70 15.28
N TYR A 276 19.18 -0.77 14.33
CA TYR A 276 17.86 -0.36 13.85
C TYR A 276 16.98 -1.54 13.41
N GLN A 277 17.57 -2.47 12.62
CA GLN A 277 16.88 -3.69 12.18
C GLN A 277 16.44 -4.56 13.38
N ALA A 278 17.35 -4.81 14.31
CA ALA A 278 17.06 -5.65 15.48
C ALA A 278 15.97 -5.07 16.39
N ILE A 279 15.88 -3.74 16.49
CA ILE A 279 14.91 -3.02 17.33
C ILE A 279 13.55 -2.92 16.64
N ASN A 280 13.52 -2.67 15.31
CA ASN A 280 12.28 -2.35 14.61
C ASN A 280 11.64 -3.54 13.87
N TRP A 281 12.39 -4.59 13.50
CA TRP A 281 11.80 -5.78 12.92
C TRP A 281 10.75 -6.45 13.83
N PRO A 282 10.95 -6.64 15.14
CA PRO A 282 9.90 -7.16 16.02
C PRO A 282 8.62 -6.32 16.01
N VAL A 283 8.75 -5.00 15.86
CA VAL A 283 7.59 -4.09 15.78
C VAL A 283 6.88 -4.25 14.43
N ALA A 284 7.62 -4.24 13.32
CA ALA A 284 7.07 -4.47 11.98
C ALA A 284 6.35 -5.82 11.90
N LYS A 285 6.96 -6.86 12.45
CA LYS A 285 6.38 -8.20 12.55
C LYS A 285 5.06 -8.21 13.32
N LEU A 286 5.01 -7.53 14.48
CA LEU A 286 3.78 -7.40 15.25
C LEU A 286 2.69 -6.67 14.46
N ARG A 287 3.02 -5.57 13.76
CA ARG A 287 2.04 -4.81 12.97
C ARG A 287 1.49 -5.62 11.79
N LEU A 288 2.31 -6.42 11.12
CA LEU A 288 1.87 -7.33 10.05
C LEU A 288 0.88 -8.38 10.58
N ALA A 289 1.17 -8.97 11.75
CA ALA A 289 0.27 -9.94 12.37
C ALA A 289 -1.06 -9.27 12.79
N GLN A 290 -1.01 -8.13 13.48
CA GLN A 290 -2.21 -7.39 13.88
C GLN A 290 -3.07 -7.03 12.66
N ALA A 291 -2.47 -6.58 11.56
CA ALA A 291 -3.18 -6.32 10.31
C ALA A 291 -3.95 -7.56 9.82
N GLY A 292 -3.31 -8.73 9.81
CA GLY A 292 -3.93 -9.97 9.36
C GLY A 292 -5.08 -10.43 10.26
N TYR A 293 -4.90 -10.45 11.58
CA TYR A 293 -5.95 -10.82 12.52
C TYR A 293 -7.16 -9.86 12.47
N ARG A 294 -6.90 -8.55 12.40
CA ARG A 294 -7.94 -7.51 12.27
C ARG A 294 -8.70 -7.62 10.95
N LEU A 295 -8.00 -7.87 9.86
CA LEU A 295 -8.63 -8.13 8.57
C LEU A 295 -9.53 -9.36 8.64
N ALA A 296 -9.08 -10.45 9.24
CA ALA A 296 -9.89 -11.66 9.40
C ALA A 296 -11.15 -11.41 10.25
N GLY A 297 -11.02 -10.69 11.37
CA GLY A 297 -12.15 -10.30 12.20
C GLY A 297 -13.21 -9.51 11.43
N LEU A 298 -12.75 -8.50 10.66
CA LEU A 298 -13.62 -7.73 9.76
C LEU A 298 -14.31 -8.63 8.73
N MET A 299 -13.55 -9.48 8.01
CA MET A 299 -14.11 -10.36 6.97
C MET A 299 -15.10 -11.36 7.57
N ASN A 300 -14.77 -11.99 8.70
CA ASN A 300 -15.65 -12.91 9.38
C ASN A 300 -16.96 -12.25 9.80
N THR A 301 -16.92 -10.96 10.18
CA THR A 301 -18.11 -10.18 10.53
C THR A 301 -18.92 -9.76 9.29
N LEU A 302 -18.25 -9.15 8.30
CA LEU A 302 -18.90 -8.55 7.12
C LEU A 302 -19.45 -9.60 6.15
N MET A 303 -18.86 -10.78 6.12
CA MET A 303 -19.19 -11.86 5.19
C MET A 303 -19.82 -13.09 5.87
N ALA A 304 -20.13 -13.02 7.17
CA ALA A 304 -20.75 -14.15 7.89
C ALA A 304 -22.22 -14.38 7.48
N ALA A 305 -22.97 -13.33 7.18
CA ALA A 305 -24.38 -13.42 6.83
C ALA A 305 -24.61 -13.98 5.41
N PRO A 306 -25.70 -14.70 5.16
CA PRO A 306 -26.06 -15.24 3.85
C PRO A 306 -26.35 -14.15 2.81
#